data_3bedc640d3f170dc150a1eb20dc02540
#
_entry.id   3bedc640d3f170dc150a1eb20dc02540
#
_cell.length_a   1.000
_cell.length_b   1.000
_cell.length_c   1.000
_cell.angle_alpha   90.00
_cell.angle_beta   90.00
_cell.angle_gamma   90.00
#
_symmetry.space_group_name_H-M   'P 1'
#
loop_
_entity.id
_entity.type
_entity.pdbx_description
1 polymer ?
#
loop_
_entity_poly.entity_id
_entity_poly.type
_entity_poly.pdbx_seq_one_letter_code
_entity_poly.pdbx_strand_id
1 'polypeptide(L)' 'PARYFTLPKEIDAMIQGLYLRAKKTRTPFKQVVDNYLNIWVSNQSITEIDKQNILKVWRERLPKLGIRQEI' A
#
# COMPACT_ATOMS: atom_id res chain seq x y z
N PRO A 1 14.76 0.61 0.00
CA PRO A 1 13.45 1.23 -0.23
C PRO A 1 12.34 0.21 -0.39
N ALA A 2 12.39 -0.69 -1.39
CA ALA A 2 11.31 -1.67 -1.56
C ALA A 2 11.11 -2.54 -0.32
N ARG A 3 12.19 -2.91 0.32
CA ARG A 3 12.17 -3.74 1.52
C ARG A 3 11.40 -3.08 2.66
N TYR A 4 11.47 -1.76 2.77
CA TYR A 4 10.78 -1.01 3.81
C TYR A 4 9.26 -1.25 3.73
N PHE A 5 8.73 -1.36 2.52
CA PHE A 5 7.29 -1.55 2.29
C PHE A 5 6.80 -2.96 2.60
N THR A 6 7.69 -3.89 2.93
CA THR A 6 7.32 -5.27 3.28
C THR A 6 7.73 -5.66 4.69
N LEU A 7 8.30 -4.74 5.47
CA LEU A 7 8.66 -4.99 6.86
C LEU A 7 7.39 -5.11 7.71
N PRO A 8 7.22 -6.21 8.46
CA PRO A 8 5.98 -6.43 9.22
C PRO A 8 5.62 -5.27 10.17
N LYS A 9 6.61 -4.64 10.76
CA LYS A 9 6.38 -3.53 11.68
C LYS A 9 5.88 -2.27 10.99
N GLU A 10 6.20 -2.11 9.71
CA GLU A 10 5.86 -0.91 8.95
C GLU A 10 4.58 -1.06 8.15
N ILE A 11 4.28 -2.29 7.71
CA ILE A 11 3.15 -2.55 6.83
C ILE A 11 1.84 -2.08 7.43
N ASP A 12 1.56 -2.44 8.67
CA ASP A 12 0.27 -2.16 9.31
C ASP A 12 0.02 -0.66 9.40
N ALA A 13 1.04 0.09 9.82
CA ALA A 13 0.92 1.54 9.94
C ALA A 13 0.70 2.20 8.57
N MET A 14 1.42 1.76 7.55
CA MET A 14 1.26 2.29 6.20
C MET A 14 -0.12 2.01 5.64
N ILE A 15 -0.57 0.77 5.74
CA ILE A 15 -1.88 0.38 5.22
C ILE A 15 -3.00 1.14 5.93
N GLN A 16 -2.95 1.21 7.25
CA GLN A 16 -3.97 1.91 8.03
C GLN A 16 -3.99 3.40 7.72
N GLY A 17 -2.83 4.02 7.59
CA GLY A 17 -2.74 5.43 7.22
C GLY A 17 -3.36 5.72 5.86
N LEU A 18 -3.08 4.87 4.87
CA LEU A 18 -3.66 5.03 3.54
C LEU A 18 -5.16 4.75 3.54
N TYR A 19 -5.61 3.78 4.34
CA TYR A 19 -7.02 3.46 4.47
C TYR A 19 -7.80 4.63 5.07
N LEU A 20 -7.28 5.25 6.13
CA LEU A 20 -7.88 6.44 6.71
C LEU A 20 -7.93 7.59 5.71
N ARG A 21 -6.88 7.79 4.94
CA ARG A 21 -6.86 8.81 3.89
C ARG A 21 -7.97 8.56 2.86
N ALA A 22 -8.13 7.31 2.44
CA ALA A 22 -9.15 6.94 1.49
C ALA A 22 -10.55 7.31 2.00
N LYS A 23 -10.83 7.00 3.27
CA LYS A 23 -12.10 7.34 3.89
C LYS A 23 -12.29 8.85 3.99
N LYS A 24 -11.26 9.56 4.40
CA LYS A 24 -11.30 11.01 4.61
C LYS A 24 -11.54 11.76 3.31
N THR A 25 -10.91 11.31 2.24
CA THR A 25 -10.99 11.96 0.93
C THR A 25 -12.09 11.37 0.05
N ARG A 26 -12.79 10.34 0.53
CA ARG A 26 -13.80 9.60 -0.23
C ARG A 26 -13.25 9.10 -1.57
N THR A 27 -12.01 8.64 -1.54
CA THR A 27 -11.33 8.08 -2.70
C THR A 27 -11.26 6.57 -2.55
N PRO A 28 -11.44 5.79 -3.63
CA PRO A 28 -11.29 4.33 -3.53
C PRO A 28 -9.94 3.95 -2.96
N PHE A 29 -9.93 3.01 -2.04
CA PHE A 29 -8.69 2.59 -1.37
C PHE A 29 -7.64 2.12 -2.37
N LYS A 30 -8.05 1.35 -3.37
CA LYS A 30 -7.15 0.91 -4.44
C LYS A 30 -6.44 2.07 -5.10
N GLN A 31 -7.15 3.16 -5.37
CA GLN A 31 -6.58 4.33 -6.01
C GLN A 31 -5.57 5.04 -5.10
N VAL A 32 -5.88 5.14 -3.81
CA VAL A 32 -4.98 5.77 -2.85
C VAL A 32 -3.68 4.98 -2.75
N VAL A 33 -3.77 3.66 -2.65
CA VAL A 33 -2.61 2.79 -2.58
C VAL A 33 -1.79 2.88 -3.86
N ASP A 34 -2.46 2.81 -5.01
CA ASP A 34 -1.79 2.87 -6.30
C ASP A 34 -1.04 4.19 -6.48
N ASN A 35 -1.69 5.31 -6.18
CA ASN A 35 -1.06 6.61 -6.28
C ASN A 35 0.16 6.73 -5.35
N TYR A 36 0.02 6.22 -4.13
CA TYR A 36 1.12 6.25 -3.17
C TYR A 36 2.34 5.48 -3.69
N LEU A 37 2.14 4.25 -4.13
CA LEU A 37 3.24 3.43 -4.62
C LEU A 37 3.82 3.98 -5.92
N ASN A 38 2.99 4.57 -6.77
CA ASN A 38 3.45 5.17 -8.03
C ASN A 38 4.37 6.36 -7.82
N ILE A 39 4.22 7.09 -6.73
CA ILE A 39 5.17 8.15 -6.38
C ILE A 39 6.59 7.58 -6.25
N TRP A 40 6.70 6.43 -5.59
CA TRP A 40 8.00 5.78 -5.38
C TRP A 40 8.54 5.15 -6.65
N VAL A 41 7.67 4.65 -7.52
CA VAL A 41 8.09 4.16 -8.84
C VAL A 41 8.60 5.33 -9.69
N SER A 42 7.86 6.43 -9.69
CA SER A 42 8.20 7.62 -10.49
C SER A 42 9.54 8.25 -10.09
N ASN A 43 9.85 8.25 -8.80
CA ASN A 43 11.14 8.80 -8.34
C ASN A 43 12.26 7.76 -8.33
N GLN A 44 11.99 6.58 -8.91
CA GLN A 44 12.97 5.49 -9.09
C GLN A 44 13.45 4.87 -7.77
N SER A 45 12.73 5.06 -6.68
CA SER A 45 13.05 4.41 -5.40
C SER A 45 12.69 2.93 -5.41
N ILE A 46 11.67 2.56 -6.16
CA ILE A 46 11.27 1.16 -6.37
C ILE A 46 10.97 0.95 -7.85
N THR A 47 11.01 -0.30 -8.29
CA THR A 47 10.64 -0.66 -9.66
C THR A 47 9.17 -1.04 -9.74
N GLU A 48 8.65 -1.18 -10.96
CA GLU A 48 7.30 -1.70 -11.17
C GLU A 48 7.15 -3.12 -10.62
N ILE A 49 8.19 -3.94 -10.77
CA ILE A 49 8.21 -5.29 -10.21
C ILE A 49 8.12 -5.23 -8.68
N ASP A 50 8.88 -4.32 -8.07
CA ASP A 50 8.82 -4.10 -6.62
C ASP A 50 7.41 -3.72 -6.18
N LYS A 51 6.76 -2.82 -6.93
CA LYS A 51 5.39 -2.41 -6.65
C LYS A 51 4.45 -3.61 -6.63
N GLN A 52 4.55 -4.49 -7.63
CA GLN A 52 3.68 -5.67 -7.70
C GLN A 52 3.93 -6.62 -6.53
N ASN A 53 5.20 -6.79 -6.13
CA ASN A 53 5.55 -7.60 -4.97
C ASN A 53 5.01 -7.00 -3.67
N ILE A 54 5.11 -5.69 -3.51
CA ILE A 54 4.55 -4.97 -2.36
C ILE A 54 3.04 -5.18 -2.29
N LEU A 55 2.34 -5.01 -3.41
CA LEU A 55 0.89 -5.21 -3.46
C LEU A 55 0.50 -6.62 -3.06
N LYS A 56 1.27 -7.61 -3.50
CA LYS A 56 1.02 -9.01 -3.13
C LYS A 56 1.10 -9.21 -1.62
N VAL A 57 2.14 -8.69 -0.99
CA VAL A 57 2.33 -8.77 0.46
C VAL A 57 1.20 -8.03 1.19
N TRP A 58 0.86 -6.84 0.74
CA TRP A 58 -0.20 -6.04 1.36
C TRP A 58 -1.56 -6.70 1.24
N ARG A 59 -1.88 -7.32 0.09
CA ARG A 59 -3.14 -8.05 -0.09
C ARG A 59 -3.29 -9.18 0.92
N GLU A 60 -2.20 -9.85 1.26
CA GLU A 60 -2.22 -10.91 2.27
C GLU A 60 -2.46 -10.33 3.67
N ARG A 61 -2.07 -9.09 3.89
CA ARG A 61 -2.17 -8.43 5.19
C ARG A 61 -3.54 -7.83 5.46
N LEU A 62 -4.25 -7.41 4.42
CA LEU A 62 -5.54 -6.70 4.57
C LEU A 62 -6.56 -7.46 5.42
N PRO A 63 -6.82 -8.76 5.22
CA PRO A 63 -7.79 -9.47 6.05
C PRO A 63 -7.42 -9.47 7.53
N LYS A 64 -6.13 -9.54 7.83
CA LYS A 64 -5.65 -9.53 9.21
C LYS A 64 -5.88 -8.20 9.90
N LEU A 65 -6.01 -7.12 9.13
CA LEU A 65 -6.31 -5.79 9.64
C LEU A 65 -7.81 -5.48 9.60
N GLY A 66 -8.63 -6.44 9.17
CA GLY A 66 -10.07 -6.23 9.07
C GLY A 66 -10.50 -5.39 7.89
N ILE A 67 -9.62 -5.18 6.92
CA ILE A 67 -9.92 -4.38 5.73
C ILE A 67 -10.40 -5.31 4.64
N ARG A 68 -11.61 -5.08 4.13
CA ARG A 68 -12.24 -5.92 3.10
C ARG A 68 -12.22 -5.27 1.72
N GLN A 69 -11.52 -4.19 1.55
CA GLN A 69 -11.42 -3.54 0.26
C GLN A 69 -10.22 -4.06 -0.51
N GLU A 70 -10.37 -4.17 -1.81
CA GLU A 70 -9.33 -4.68 -2.69
C GLU A 70 -8.31 -3.61 -3.06
N ILE A 71 -7.13 -4.04 -3.32
CA ILE A 71 -6.07 -3.21 -3.90
C ILE A 71 -5.39 -3.98 -5.02
#